data_6057af08ba885a76c1923a9ae7dd4238
#
_entry.id   6057af08ba885a76c1923a9ae7dd4238
#
_cell.length_a   1.000
_cell.length_b   1.000
_cell.length_c   1.000
_cell.angle_alpha   90.00
_cell.angle_beta   90.00
_cell.angle_gamma   90.00
#
_symmetry.space_group_name_H-M   'P 1'
#
loop_
_entity.id
_entity.type
_entity.pdbx_description
1 polymer ?
#
loop_
_entity_poly.entity_id
_entity_poly.type
_entity_poly.pdbx_seq_one_letter_code
_entity_poly.pdbx_strand_id
1 'polypeptide(L)'
;MARIIKKLYDIEYNGMKARTLGAYALERPDIPSPVRNVTTYTVPGRDGVLTQWDGSYAPITIELRIGFHAKENLWMEKCREIRAWLLSEGNRILRLGDDSGCFYRVSDVTVGTVVRTARLVGEVPAAFLCDPYTYLDDGLLEYNTYDVRNNPYDICHPTIIITSASAEICFIQINGNIMWAETAQDLIIDTDRMAAYTSQGVSMNSRMTGEYEGLYLKPGLNEIHTKWGFNYRIIPNWRRL
;
A
#
# COMPACT_ATOMS: atom_id res chain seq x y z
N MET A 1 14.85 -26.56 32.84
CA MET A 1 14.46 -26.40 31.42
C MET A 1 13.57 -25.16 31.30
N ALA A 2 14.08 -24.06 30.78
CA ALA A 2 13.27 -22.86 30.52
C ALA A 2 12.28 -23.19 29.41
N ARG A 3 10.97 -23.12 29.71
CA ARG A 3 9.93 -23.15 28.67
C ARG A 3 10.13 -21.94 27.77
N ILE A 4 10.66 -22.15 26.59
CA ILE A 4 10.61 -21.14 25.52
C ILE A 4 9.13 -21.02 25.17
N ILE A 5 8.45 -20.04 25.75
CA ILE A 5 7.12 -19.63 25.30
C ILE A 5 7.38 -19.01 23.93
N LYS A 6 7.13 -19.78 22.87
CA LYS A 6 7.19 -19.28 21.50
C LYS A 6 6.18 -18.14 21.42
N LYS A 7 6.65 -16.89 21.43
CA LYS A 7 5.78 -15.72 21.32
C LYS A 7 5.01 -15.85 20.02
N LEU A 8 3.70 -15.95 20.10
CA LEU A 8 2.82 -16.05 18.94
C LEU A 8 3.07 -14.82 18.06
N TYR A 9 3.21 -15.04 16.75
CA TYR A 9 3.44 -13.97 15.80
C TYR A 9 2.13 -13.25 15.50
N ASP A 10 2.12 -11.94 15.72
CA ASP A 10 0.92 -11.11 15.52
C ASP A 10 0.99 -10.42 14.17
N ILE A 11 -0.14 -10.25 13.56
CA ILE A 11 -0.33 -9.47 12.34
C ILE A 11 -1.51 -8.52 12.53
N GLU A 12 -1.49 -7.43 11.77
CA GLU A 12 -2.61 -6.50 11.68
C GLU A 12 -3.02 -6.36 10.22
N TYR A 13 -4.30 -6.55 9.93
CA TYR A 13 -4.87 -6.35 8.61
C TYR A 13 -6.15 -5.53 8.72
N ASN A 14 -6.34 -4.56 7.82
CA ASN A 14 -7.45 -3.61 7.83
C ASN A 14 -7.64 -2.90 9.19
N GLY A 15 -6.53 -2.56 9.88
CA GLY A 15 -6.55 -1.89 11.19
C GLY A 15 -6.94 -2.80 12.36
N MET A 16 -7.13 -4.10 12.12
CA MET A 16 -7.47 -5.08 13.17
C MET A 16 -6.35 -6.09 13.36
N LYS A 17 -5.89 -6.25 14.61
CA LYS A 17 -4.89 -7.27 14.96
C LYS A 17 -5.53 -8.65 15.03
N ALA A 18 -4.85 -9.67 14.49
CA ALA A 18 -5.32 -11.06 14.51
C ALA A 18 -5.67 -11.54 15.94
N ARG A 19 -4.89 -11.15 16.94
CA ARG A 19 -5.13 -11.49 18.36
C ARG A 19 -6.48 -11.00 18.90
N THR A 20 -7.04 -9.91 18.35
CA THR A 20 -8.37 -9.41 18.75
C THR A 20 -9.46 -10.43 18.44
N LEU A 21 -9.24 -11.21 17.38
CA LEU A 21 -10.10 -12.35 17.00
C LEU A 21 -9.68 -13.66 17.66
N GLY A 22 -8.73 -13.65 18.60
CA GLY A 22 -8.17 -14.88 19.16
C GLY A 22 -7.40 -15.73 18.15
N ALA A 23 -6.93 -15.08 17.08
CA ALA A 23 -6.14 -15.67 16.01
C ALA A 23 -4.70 -15.15 16.04
N TYR A 24 -3.79 -15.86 15.38
CA TYR A 24 -2.37 -15.52 15.29
C TYR A 24 -1.74 -16.17 14.07
N ALA A 25 -0.68 -15.61 13.55
CA ALA A 25 0.10 -16.28 12.52
C ALA A 25 0.93 -17.42 13.16
N LEU A 26 0.88 -18.60 12.54
CA LEU A 26 1.57 -19.79 13.05
C LEU A 26 3.09 -19.67 12.93
N GLU A 27 3.54 -18.94 11.93
CA GLU A 27 4.94 -18.68 11.62
C GLU A 27 5.10 -17.26 11.06
N ARG A 28 6.34 -16.80 11.03
CA ARG A 28 6.69 -15.58 10.29
C ARG A 28 6.59 -15.88 8.80
N PRO A 29 6.01 -14.98 8.01
CA PRO A 29 5.96 -15.19 6.58
C PRO A 29 7.34 -15.01 5.95
N ASP A 30 7.59 -15.76 4.89
CA ASP A 30 8.65 -15.47 3.97
C ASP A 30 8.23 -14.30 3.06
N ILE A 31 9.09 -13.30 2.92
CA ILE A 31 8.81 -12.15 2.07
C ILE A 31 9.57 -12.33 0.75
N PRO A 32 8.86 -12.56 -0.36
CA PRO A 32 9.50 -12.72 -1.65
C PRO A 32 10.09 -11.38 -2.13
N SER A 33 11.22 -11.44 -2.82
CA SER A 33 11.78 -10.26 -3.47
C SER A 33 10.99 -9.91 -4.72
N PRO A 34 10.69 -8.62 -4.97
CA PRO A 34 10.00 -8.18 -6.15
C PRO A 34 10.76 -8.51 -7.44
N VAL A 35 10.04 -8.95 -8.46
CA VAL A 35 10.59 -9.28 -9.78
C VAL A 35 10.34 -8.12 -10.74
N ARG A 36 11.35 -7.73 -11.52
CA ARG A 36 11.21 -6.69 -12.55
C ARG A 36 10.31 -7.16 -13.67
N ASN A 37 9.43 -6.29 -14.12
CA ASN A 37 8.67 -6.51 -15.36
C ASN A 37 9.58 -6.22 -16.55
N VAL A 38 9.93 -7.26 -17.32
CA VAL A 38 10.83 -7.15 -18.45
C VAL A 38 10.20 -7.75 -19.71
N THR A 39 10.37 -7.07 -20.83
CA THR A 39 10.07 -7.59 -22.16
C THR A 39 11.31 -8.22 -22.73
N THR A 40 11.18 -9.43 -23.26
CA THR A 40 12.29 -10.21 -23.80
C THR A 40 12.17 -10.28 -25.33
N TYR A 41 13.28 -9.98 -26.02
CA TYR A 41 13.37 -10.02 -27.48
C TYR A 41 14.42 -11.04 -27.91
N THR A 42 14.02 -11.93 -28.83
CA THR A 42 14.97 -12.84 -29.49
C THR A 42 15.42 -12.23 -30.83
N VAL A 43 16.73 -12.13 -31.04
CA VAL A 43 17.30 -11.60 -32.28
C VAL A 43 17.84 -12.77 -33.10
N PRO A 44 17.37 -12.98 -34.36
CA PRO A 44 17.87 -14.05 -35.20
C PRO A 44 19.40 -13.96 -35.40
N GLY A 45 20.10 -15.09 -35.25
CA GLY A 45 21.56 -15.16 -35.43
C GLY A 45 22.38 -14.67 -34.21
N ARG A 46 21.73 -14.37 -33.08
CA ARG A 46 22.38 -14.02 -31.82
C ARG A 46 22.00 -15.01 -30.72
N ASP A 47 23.02 -15.45 -29.98
CA ASP A 47 22.78 -16.25 -28.78
C ASP A 47 22.24 -15.39 -27.64
N GLY A 48 21.32 -15.96 -26.84
CA GLY A 48 20.68 -15.30 -25.72
C GLY A 48 19.52 -14.37 -26.14
N VAL A 49 19.08 -13.55 -25.20
CA VAL A 49 17.93 -12.64 -25.36
C VAL A 49 18.30 -11.21 -24.99
N LEU A 50 17.64 -10.24 -25.58
CA LEU A 50 17.64 -8.86 -25.12
C LEU A 50 16.47 -8.68 -24.14
N THR A 51 16.73 -8.05 -23.01
CA THR A 51 15.69 -7.70 -22.03
C THR A 51 15.57 -6.18 -21.92
N GLN A 52 14.35 -5.72 -21.93
CA GLN A 52 14.01 -4.31 -21.69
C GLN A 52 13.13 -4.24 -20.44
N TRP A 53 13.59 -3.53 -19.43
CA TRP A 53 12.82 -3.25 -18.23
C TRP A 53 11.87 -2.07 -18.49
N ASP A 54 10.60 -2.18 -18.09
CA ASP A 54 9.59 -1.12 -18.25
C ASP A 54 9.58 -0.08 -17.11
N GLY A 55 10.44 -0.26 -16.09
CA GLY A 55 10.51 0.63 -14.93
C GLY A 55 9.69 0.16 -13.75
N SER A 56 8.91 -0.91 -13.87
CA SER A 56 8.01 -1.43 -12.84
C SER A 56 8.43 -2.80 -12.30
N TYR A 57 7.80 -3.19 -11.18
CA TYR A 57 7.97 -4.50 -10.54
C TYR A 57 6.63 -5.21 -10.45
N ALA A 58 6.67 -6.53 -10.53
CA ALA A 58 5.51 -7.37 -10.32
C ALA A 58 5.09 -7.36 -8.84
N PRO A 59 3.79 -7.50 -8.54
CA PRO A 59 3.31 -7.64 -7.17
C PRO A 59 3.91 -8.87 -6.51
N ILE A 60 4.00 -8.84 -5.18
CA ILE A 60 4.46 -9.96 -4.36
C ILE A 60 3.30 -10.64 -3.66
N THR A 61 3.42 -11.93 -3.38
CA THR A 61 2.43 -12.67 -2.60
C THR A 61 3.02 -13.07 -1.26
N ILE A 62 2.44 -12.56 -0.17
CA ILE A 62 2.82 -12.93 1.19
C ILE A 62 1.85 -13.99 1.68
N GLU A 63 2.37 -15.19 1.93
CA GLU A 63 1.58 -16.31 2.41
C GLU A 63 1.63 -16.39 3.94
N LEU A 64 0.48 -16.53 4.58
CA LEU A 64 0.32 -16.64 6.02
C LEU A 64 -0.59 -17.82 6.36
N ARG A 65 -0.23 -18.56 7.40
CA ARG A 65 -1.09 -19.53 8.03
C ARG A 65 -1.60 -18.98 9.36
N ILE A 66 -2.90 -18.72 9.43
CA ILE A 66 -3.55 -18.09 10.59
C ILE A 66 -4.16 -19.19 11.45
N GLY A 67 -3.54 -19.44 12.61
CA GLY A 67 -4.02 -20.39 13.61
C GLY A 67 -5.03 -19.74 14.54
N PHE A 68 -5.98 -20.54 15.03
CA PHE A 68 -6.94 -20.12 16.04
C PHE A 68 -7.33 -21.28 16.94
N HIS A 69 -7.81 -20.93 18.13
CA HIS A 69 -8.38 -21.88 19.08
C HIS A 69 -9.84 -21.52 19.36
N ALA A 70 -10.74 -22.50 19.27
CA ALA A 70 -12.16 -22.32 19.56
C ALA A 70 -12.76 -23.55 20.20
N LYS A 71 -13.80 -23.34 21.05
CA LYS A 71 -14.63 -24.44 21.55
C LYS A 71 -15.30 -25.14 20.35
N GLU A 72 -15.57 -26.46 20.51
CA GLU A 72 -16.07 -27.29 19.40
C GLU A 72 -17.36 -26.76 18.78
N ASN A 73 -18.29 -26.29 19.61
CA ASN A 73 -19.56 -25.71 19.17
C ASN A 73 -19.44 -24.32 18.54
N LEU A 74 -18.33 -23.61 18.73
CA LEU A 74 -18.05 -22.27 18.16
C LEU A 74 -17.01 -22.31 17.06
N TRP A 75 -16.48 -23.50 16.72
CA TRP A 75 -15.39 -23.64 15.77
C TRP A 75 -15.72 -23.07 14.37
N MET A 76 -16.91 -23.44 13.85
CA MET A 76 -17.36 -22.94 12.54
C MET A 76 -17.68 -21.44 12.53
N GLU A 77 -18.16 -20.91 13.64
CA GLU A 77 -18.39 -19.48 13.82
C GLU A 77 -17.06 -18.71 13.76
N LYS A 78 -16.05 -19.20 14.48
CA LYS A 78 -14.71 -18.60 14.43
C LYS A 78 -14.09 -18.64 13.03
N CYS A 79 -14.31 -19.70 12.26
CA CYS A 79 -13.87 -19.76 10.87
C CYS A 79 -14.52 -18.65 10.00
N ARG A 80 -15.84 -18.42 10.18
CA ARG A 80 -16.56 -17.38 9.43
C ARG A 80 -16.08 -16.00 9.83
N GLU A 81 -15.85 -15.75 11.12
CA GLU A 81 -15.33 -14.49 11.64
C GLU A 81 -13.95 -14.15 11.04
N ILE A 82 -13.02 -15.10 11.05
CA ILE A 82 -11.68 -14.91 10.47
C ILE A 82 -11.76 -14.70 8.96
N ARG A 83 -12.58 -15.47 8.24
CA ARG A 83 -12.79 -15.26 6.80
C ARG A 83 -13.39 -13.89 6.50
N ALA A 84 -14.40 -13.47 7.26
CA ALA A 84 -15.02 -12.16 7.09
C ALA A 84 -14.01 -11.03 7.31
N TRP A 85 -13.13 -11.16 8.31
CA TRP A 85 -12.02 -10.22 8.52
C TRP A 85 -11.07 -10.17 7.35
N LEU A 86 -10.59 -11.32 6.85
CA LEU A 86 -9.63 -11.40 5.74
C LEU A 86 -10.19 -10.88 4.42
N LEU A 87 -11.48 -11.06 4.18
CA LEU A 87 -12.18 -10.65 2.96
C LEU A 87 -12.90 -9.29 3.12
N SER A 88 -12.68 -8.59 4.26
CA SER A 88 -13.34 -7.31 4.50
C SER A 88 -12.80 -6.21 3.59
N GLU A 89 -13.69 -5.33 3.15
CA GLU A 89 -13.31 -4.06 2.54
C GLU A 89 -12.69 -3.14 3.61
N GLY A 90 -11.78 -2.26 3.20
CA GLY A 90 -11.12 -1.34 4.13
C GLY A 90 -9.87 -0.69 3.53
N ASN A 91 -8.93 -0.34 4.39
CA ASN A 91 -7.68 0.30 3.99
C ASN A 91 -6.68 -0.64 3.32
N ARG A 92 -6.92 -1.96 3.38
CA ARG A 92 -6.09 -3.02 2.79
C ARG A 92 -4.60 -2.93 3.14
N ILE A 93 -4.33 -2.58 4.38
CA ILE A 93 -2.96 -2.49 4.92
C ILE A 93 -2.68 -3.75 5.73
N LEU A 94 -1.56 -4.42 5.40
CA LEU A 94 -1.01 -5.55 6.16
C LEU A 94 0.24 -5.09 6.91
N ARG A 95 0.25 -5.28 8.25
CA ARG A 95 1.40 -5.03 9.13
C ARG A 95 1.89 -6.32 9.74
N LEU A 96 3.19 -6.50 9.72
CA LEU A 96 3.87 -7.66 10.30
C LEU A 96 4.41 -7.31 11.69
N GLY A 97 4.32 -8.25 12.63
CA GLY A 97 4.60 -7.99 14.04
C GLY A 97 6.07 -7.72 14.39
N ASP A 98 6.99 -7.97 13.48
CA ASP A 98 8.44 -7.75 13.61
C ASP A 98 8.98 -6.63 12.73
N ASP A 99 8.13 -5.99 11.89
CA ASP A 99 8.49 -4.86 11.05
C ASP A 99 7.67 -3.62 11.48
N SER A 100 8.05 -3.05 12.61
CA SER A 100 7.36 -1.89 13.17
C SER A 100 7.63 -0.62 12.36
N GLY A 101 6.59 0.15 12.09
CA GLY A 101 6.68 1.40 11.32
C GLY A 101 6.59 1.20 9.81
N CYS A 102 6.39 -0.06 9.38
CA CYS A 102 6.24 -0.43 7.99
C CYS A 102 4.95 -1.21 7.74
N PHE A 103 4.50 -1.22 6.48
CA PHE A 103 3.33 -1.97 6.06
C PHE A 103 3.39 -2.32 4.57
N TYR A 104 2.53 -3.28 4.18
CA TYR A 104 2.29 -3.64 2.77
C TYR A 104 0.89 -3.20 2.37
N ARG A 105 0.75 -2.63 1.18
CA ARG A 105 -0.55 -2.38 0.54
C ARG A 105 -1.02 -3.66 -0.13
N VAL A 106 -2.21 -4.10 0.22
CA VAL A 106 -2.79 -5.35 -0.26
C VAL A 106 -3.78 -5.05 -1.36
N SER A 107 -3.56 -5.63 -2.55
CA SER A 107 -4.47 -5.52 -3.67
C SER A 107 -5.61 -6.52 -3.56
N ASP A 108 -5.30 -7.75 -3.11
CA ASP A 108 -6.27 -8.83 -2.96
C ASP A 108 -5.87 -9.82 -1.87
N VAL A 109 -6.84 -10.56 -1.33
CA VAL A 109 -6.62 -11.63 -0.36
C VAL A 109 -7.32 -12.89 -0.80
N THR A 110 -6.54 -13.95 -1.03
CA THR A 110 -7.08 -15.28 -1.29
C THR A 110 -7.07 -16.10 0.00
N VAL A 111 -8.24 -16.56 0.42
CA VAL A 111 -8.39 -17.43 1.60
C VAL A 111 -8.51 -18.87 1.17
N GLY A 112 -7.58 -19.71 1.62
CA GLY A 112 -7.54 -21.12 1.27
C GLY A 112 -8.52 -21.98 2.11
N THR A 113 -8.39 -23.29 1.95
CA THR A 113 -9.21 -24.25 2.68
C THR A 113 -8.85 -24.24 4.16
N VAL A 114 -9.86 -24.05 5.02
CA VAL A 114 -9.68 -24.12 6.48
C VAL A 114 -9.44 -25.55 6.89
N VAL A 115 -8.36 -25.77 7.62
CA VAL A 115 -7.95 -27.10 8.10
C VAL A 115 -8.21 -27.21 9.60
N ARG A 116 -8.80 -28.32 10.04
CA ARG A 116 -8.95 -28.65 11.44
C ARG A 116 -7.79 -29.54 11.87
N THR A 117 -6.77 -28.96 12.49
CA THR A 117 -5.55 -29.68 12.90
C THR A 117 -5.75 -30.47 14.20
N ALA A 118 -6.68 -30.01 15.06
CA ALA A 118 -7.09 -30.72 16.27
C ALA A 118 -8.53 -30.36 16.64
N ARG A 119 -9.11 -31.04 17.64
CA ARG A 119 -10.51 -30.85 18.06
C ARG A 119 -10.90 -29.39 18.29
N LEU A 120 -9.98 -28.60 18.85
CA LEU A 120 -10.19 -27.20 19.24
C LEU A 120 -9.34 -26.23 18.43
N VAL A 121 -8.49 -26.71 17.51
CA VAL A 121 -7.52 -25.90 16.77
C VAL A 121 -7.84 -25.92 15.28
N GLY A 122 -7.86 -24.77 14.68
CA GLY A 122 -8.01 -24.59 13.24
C GLY A 122 -6.91 -23.74 12.64
N GLU A 123 -6.75 -23.87 11.33
CA GLU A 123 -5.79 -23.12 10.53
C GLU A 123 -6.49 -22.61 9.27
N VAL A 124 -6.28 -21.33 8.96
CA VAL A 124 -6.78 -20.65 7.78
C VAL A 124 -5.58 -20.17 6.98
N PRO A 125 -5.25 -20.81 5.85
CA PRO A 125 -4.26 -20.29 4.93
C PRO A 125 -4.79 -19.04 4.24
N ALA A 126 -3.96 -18.01 4.14
CA ALA A 126 -4.27 -16.77 3.45
C ALA A 126 -3.06 -16.29 2.63
N ALA A 127 -3.30 -15.92 1.38
CA ALA A 127 -2.31 -15.33 0.49
C ALA A 127 -2.68 -13.87 0.22
N PHE A 128 -1.80 -12.96 0.59
CA PHE A 128 -1.96 -11.52 0.42
C PHE A 128 -1.18 -11.09 -0.82
N LEU A 129 -1.89 -10.69 -1.87
CA LEU A 129 -1.28 -10.07 -3.04
C LEU A 129 -1.00 -8.62 -2.71
N CYS A 130 0.28 -8.27 -2.64
CA CYS A 130 0.75 -6.96 -2.19
C CYS A 130 1.48 -6.21 -3.30
N ASP A 131 1.50 -4.89 -3.19
CA ASP A 131 2.44 -4.07 -3.95
C ASP A 131 3.88 -4.54 -3.70
N PRO A 132 4.79 -4.34 -4.66
CA PRO A 132 6.17 -4.80 -4.55
C PRO A 132 7.01 -4.02 -3.52
N TYR A 133 6.43 -3.00 -2.91
CA TYR A 133 7.11 -2.09 -1.98
C TYR A 133 6.67 -2.28 -0.54
N THR A 134 7.60 -2.01 0.37
CA THR A 134 7.31 -1.78 1.78
C THR A 134 7.07 -0.29 1.99
N TYR A 135 5.91 0.09 2.50
CA TYR A 135 5.53 1.47 2.81
C TYR A 135 5.85 1.80 4.26
N LEU A 136 6.13 3.08 4.54
CA LEU A 136 6.45 3.56 5.87
C LEU A 136 5.26 4.31 6.48
N ASP A 137 5.08 4.18 7.79
CA ASP A 137 3.97 4.82 8.52
C ASP A 137 4.03 6.34 8.48
N ASP A 138 5.23 6.91 8.53
CA ASP A 138 5.43 8.35 8.37
C ASP A 138 5.06 8.85 6.98
N GLY A 139 5.12 7.99 5.96
CA GLY A 139 4.64 8.29 4.62
C GLY A 139 3.13 8.50 4.50
N LEU A 140 2.34 8.14 5.51
CA LEU A 140 0.89 8.38 5.56
C LEU A 140 0.52 9.71 6.24
N LEU A 141 1.49 10.43 6.80
CA LEU A 141 1.25 11.70 7.44
C LEU A 141 1.17 12.84 6.41
N GLU A 142 0.44 13.88 6.78
CA GLU A 142 0.36 15.09 5.98
C GLU A 142 1.54 16.02 6.29
N TYR A 143 2.25 16.41 5.26
CA TYR A 143 3.36 17.34 5.30
C TYR A 143 3.04 18.62 4.53
N ASN A 144 3.78 19.69 4.80
CA ASN A 144 3.82 20.83 3.90
C ASN A 144 4.73 20.52 2.68
N THR A 145 4.67 21.36 1.66
CA THR A 145 5.44 21.17 0.42
C THR A 145 6.96 21.27 0.62
N TYR A 146 7.42 21.91 1.68
CA TYR A 146 8.84 22.08 1.96
C TYR A 146 9.45 20.80 2.58
N ASP A 147 8.74 20.17 3.50
CA ASP A 147 9.24 19.02 4.27
C ASP A 147 9.41 17.76 3.42
N VAL A 148 8.65 17.65 2.31
CA VAL A 148 8.71 16.49 1.39
C VAL A 148 9.73 16.65 0.25
N ARG A 149 10.44 17.78 0.18
CA ARG A 149 11.42 18.03 -0.90
C ARG A 149 12.56 17.03 -0.91
N ASN A 150 12.99 16.57 0.25
CA ASN A 150 14.04 15.55 0.32
C ASN A 150 13.42 14.18 0.57
N ASN A 151 13.41 13.34 -0.47
CA ASN A 151 12.96 11.95 -0.38
C ASN A 151 14.16 11.04 -0.13
N PRO A 152 14.34 10.47 1.08
CA PRO A 152 15.44 9.56 1.37
C PRO A 152 15.16 8.10 0.91
N TYR A 153 14.05 7.87 0.25
CA TYR A 153 13.54 6.54 -0.13
C TYR A 153 13.47 6.38 -1.65
N ASP A 154 12.76 5.36 -2.12
CA ASP A 154 12.51 5.12 -3.54
C ASP A 154 11.49 6.10 -4.13
N ILE A 155 11.29 6.03 -5.45
CA ILE A 155 10.27 6.84 -6.14
C ILE A 155 8.92 6.62 -5.46
N CYS A 156 8.26 7.71 -5.07
CA CYS A 156 6.95 7.69 -4.41
C CYS A 156 5.93 8.48 -5.22
N HIS A 157 4.69 8.02 -5.20
CA HIS A 157 3.54 8.70 -5.79
C HIS A 157 2.72 9.35 -4.69
N PRO A 158 2.86 10.68 -4.48
CA PRO A 158 2.23 11.37 -3.37
C PRO A 158 0.73 11.57 -3.60
N THR A 159 -0.01 11.68 -2.50
CA THR A 159 -1.36 12.24 -2.51
C THR A 159 -1.26 13.72 -2.13
N ILE A 160 -1.81 14.60 -2.95
CA ILE A 160 -1.73 16.04 -2.78
C ILE A 160 -3.12 16.55 -2.41
N ILE A 161 -3.22 17.23 -1.28
CA ILE A 161 -4.46 17.82 -0.78
C ILE A 161 -4.35 19.33 -0.93
N ILE A 162 -5.30 19.94 -1.64
CA ILE A 162 -5.36 21.37 -1.89
C ILE A 162 -6.66 21.89 -1.31
N THR A 163 -6.57 22.90 -0.42
CA THR A 163 -7.73 23.55 0.16
C THR A 163 -7.68 25.05 -0.03
N SER A 164 -8.80 25.66 -0.37
CA SER A 164 -8.93 27.09 -0.52
C SER A 164 -10.36 27.55 -0.23
N ALA A 165 -10.50 28.80 0.20
CA ALA A 165 -11.80 29.46 0.30
C ALA A 165 -12.33 29.91 -1.06
N SER A 166 -11.48 30.05 -2.07
CA SER A 166 -11.85 30.49 -3.42
C SER A 166 -11.84 29.34 -4.43
N ALA A 167 -12.76 29.37 -5.37
CA ALA A 167 -12.84 28.43 -6.48
C ALA A 167 -11.98 28.89 -7.67
N GLU A 168 -10.73 29.25 -7.42
CA GLU A 168 -9.80 29.68 -8.46
C GLU A 168 -8.97 28.53 -9.02
N ILE A 169 -8.46 28.74 -10.23
CA ILE A 169 -7.48 27.83 -10.85
C ILE A 169 -6.23 27.75 -9.99
N CYS A 170 -5.78 26.55 -9.70
CA CYS A 170 -4.52 26.31 -8.99
C CYS A 170 -3.62 25.36 -9.79
N PHE A 171 -2.38 25.23 -9.36
CA PHE A 171 -1.45 24.24 -9.91
C PHE A 171 -0.52 23.69 -8.83
N ILE A 172 -0.01 22.52 -9.10
CA ILE A 172 1.20 21.98 -8.45
C ILE A 172 2.17 21.53 -9.52
N GLN A 173 3.44 21.82 -9.32
CA GLN A 173 4.53 21.36 -10.17
C GLN A 173 5.54 20.59 -9.31
N ILE A 174 5.91 19.41 -9.78
CA ILE A 174 6.95 18.56 -9.15
C ILE A 174 7.97 18.20 -10.22
N ASN A 175 9.24 18.55 -9.98
CA ASN A 175 10.36 18.24 -10.88
C ASN A 175 10.13 18.65 -12.35
N GLY A 176 9.48 19.79 -12.58
CA GLY A 176 9.17 20.29 -13.92
C GLY A 176 7.81 19.84 -14.48
N ASN A 177 7.22 18.76 -13.98
CA ASN A 177 5.89 18.30 -14.39
C ASN A 177 4.80 19.09 -13.66
N ILE A 178 3.84 19.63 -14.38
CA ILE A 178 2.81 20.51 -13.85
C ILE A 178 1.42 19.92 -14.05
N MET A 179 0.61 20.00 -13.00
CA MET A 179 -0.80 19.68 -13.01
C MET A 179 -1.60 20.92 -12.66
N TRP A 180 -2.54 21.28 -13.51
CA TRP A 180 -3.49 22.36 -13.29
C TRP A 180 -4.85 21.82 -12.86
N ALA A 181 -5.52 22.54 -11.98
CA ALA A 181 -6.88 22.28 -11.59
C ALA A 181 -7.74 23.54 -11.72
N GLU A 182 -8.92 23.41 -12.29
CA GLU A 182 -9.86 24.54 -12.48
C GLU A 182 -10.43 25.06 -11.15
N THR A 183 -10.33 24.29 -10.08
CA THR A 183 -10.77 24.67 -8.73
C THR A 183 -9.93 24.02 -7.66
N ALA A 184 -9.69 24.74 -6.57
CA ALA A 184 -8.93 24.27 -5.42
C ALA A 184 -9.75 24.18 -4.12
N GLN A 185 -11.07 24.27 -4.21
CA GLN A 185 -11.91 24.44 -3.01
C GLN A 185 -11.90 23.22 -2.08
N ASP A 186 -11.79 22.04 -2.63
CA ASP A 186 -11.67 20.76 -1.91
C ASP A 186 -11.14 19.74 -2.93
N LEU A 187 -9.84 19.68 -3.09
CA LEU A 187 -9.23 18.86 -4.14
C LEU A 187 -8.17 17.92 -3.57
N ILE A 188 -8.33 16.65 -3.87
CA ILE A 188 -7.36 15.60 -3.59
C ILE A 188 -6.87 15.05 -4.92
N ILE A 189 -5.56 15.10 -5.15
CA ILE A 189 -4.90 14.54 -6.32
C ILE A 189 -4.11 13.32 -5.85
N ASP A 190 -4.57 12.13 -6.19
CA ASP A 190 -3.93 10.86 -5.89
C ASP A 190 -3.12 10.45 -7.13
N THR A 191 -1.81 10.64 -7.08
CA THR A 191 -0.94 10.37 -8.22
C THR A 191 -0.67 8.88 -8.42
N ASP A 192 -0.85 8.06 -7.38
CA ASP A 192 -0.72 6.61 -7.45
C ASP A 192 -1.92 5.97 -8.18
N ARG A 193 -3.13 6.49 -7.92
CA ARG A 193 -4.36 6.08 -8.60
C ARG A 193 -4.64 6.83 -9.90
N MET A 194 -3.83 7.85 -10.22
CA MET A 194 -4.05 8.74 -11.36
C MET A 194 -5.46 9.35 -11.36
N ALA A 195 -5.90 9.83 -10.21
CA ALA A 195 -7.25 10.33 -10.00
C ALA A 195 -7.27 11.60 -9.16
N ALA A 196 -8.22 12.48 -9.48
CA ALA A 196 -8.54 13.64 -8.67
C ALA A 196 -10.00 13.58 -8.20
N TYR A 197 -10.23 13.92 -6.94
CA TYR A 197 -11.55 13.87 -6.32
C TYR A 197 -11.65 14.84 -5.13
N THR A 198 -12.87 15.08 -4.66
CA THR A 198 -13.12 15.85 -3.44
C THR A 198 -13.01 14.94 -2.20
N SER A 199 -12.95 15.52 -1.00
CA SER A 199 -13.03 14.77 0.27
C SER A 199 -14.28 13.89 0.40
N GLN A 200 -15.34 14.20 -0.34
CA GLN A 200 -16.57 13.42 -0.42
C GLN A 200 -16.54 12.32 -1.51
N GLY A 201 -15.41 12.16 -2.21
CA GLY A 201 -15.25 11.15 -3.25
C GLY A 201 -15.83 11.53 -4.62
N VAL A 202 -16.22 12.77 -4.84
CA VAL A 202 -16.71 13.23 -6.15
C VAL A 202 -15.53 13.40 -7.09
N SER A 203 -15.58 12.73 -8.26
CA SER A 203 -14.50 12.80 -9.27
C SER A 203 -14.32 14.22 -9.82
N MET A 204 -13.07 14.63 -9.88
CA MET A 204 -12.64 15.94 -10.41
C MET A 204 -11.72 15.80 -11.64
N ASN A 205 -11.53 14.59 -12.17
CA ASN A 205 -10.63 14.33 -13.30
C ASN A 205 -10.90 15.22 -14.52
N SER A 206 -12.17 15.49 -14.83
CA SER A 206 -12.54 16.34 -15.96
C SER A 206 -12.13 17.82 -15.81
N ARG A 207 -11.72 18.23 -14.63
CA ARG A 207 -11.25 19.59 -14.30
C ARG A 207 -9.75 19.68 -14.11
N MET A 208 -9.05 18.60 -14.43
CA MET A 208 -7.59 18.50 -14.33
C MET A 208 -6.96 18.61 -15.71
N THR A 209 -5.79 19.26 -15.80
CA THR A 209 -4.99 19.35 -17.02
C THR A 209 -3.53 19.10 -16.67
N GLY A 210 -2.94 18.06 -17.24
CA GLY A 210 -1.57 17.60 -16.99
C GLY A 210 -1.48 16.08 -16.91
N GLU A 211 -0.28 15.58 -16.65
CA GLU A 211 0.04 14.14 -16.60
C GLU A 211 0.25 13.70 -15.14
N TYR A 212 -0.59 12.79 -14.64
CA TYR A 212 -0.44 12.24 -13.28
C TYR A 212 0.88 11.49 -13.09
N GLU A 213 1.29 10.74 -14.10
CA GLU A 213 2.52 9.93 -14.08
C GLU A 213 3.77 10.76 -13.81
N GLY A 214 3.77 12.01 -14.25
CA GLY A 214 4.88 12.94 -14.04
C GLY A 214 4.98 13.51 -12.61
N LEU A 215 3.95 13.36 -11.79
CA LEU A 215 3.89 13.92 -10.44
C LEU A 215 4.38 12.91 -9.40
N TYR A 216 5.67 12.66 -9.36
CA TYR A 216 6.28 11.76 -8.38
C TYR A 216 7.45 12.41 -7.65
N LEU A 217 7.76 11.93 -6.47
CA LEU A 217 8.92 12.31 -5.68
C LEU A 217 10.06 11.32 -5.98
N LYS A 218 11.08 11.80 -6.68
CA LYS A 218 12.30 11.01 -6.94
C LYS A 218 13.17 10.92 -5.68
N PRO A 219 14.04 9.91 -5.56
CA PRO A 219 15.06 9.88 -4.52
C PRO A 219 15.91 11.15 -4.51
N GLY A 220 16.21 11.66 -3.32
CA GLY A 220 16.96 12.91 -3.13
C GLY A 220 16.09 14.17 -3.25
N LEU A 221 16.69 15.26 -3.75
CA LEU A 221 16.05 16.57 -3.76
C LEU A 221 15.02 16.70 -4.90
N ASN A 222 13.82 17.18 -4.53
CA ASN A 222 12.71 17.48 -5.42
C ASN A 222 12.40 18.98 -5.43
N GLU A 223 12.09 19.49 -6.60
CA GLU A 223 11.60 20.85 -6.79
C GLU A 223 10.08 20.84 -6.81
N ILE A 224 9.46 21.58 -5.87
CA ILE A 224 8.01 21.65 -5.74
C ILE A 224 7.60 23.11 -5.80
N HIS A 225 6.76 23.46 -6.78
CA HIS A 225 6.19 24.78 -6.93
C HIS A 225 4.68 24.71 -6.89
N THR A 226 4.08 25.70 -6.21
CA THR A 226 2.63 25.78 -6.00
C THR A 226 2.16 27.22 -6.19
N LYS A 227 0.89 27.40 -6.52
CA LYS A 227 0.29 28.74 -6.60
C LYS A 227 0.16 29.33 -5.20
N TRP A 228 0.53 30.59 -5.04
CA TRP A 228 0.37 31.34 -3.80
C TRP A 228 -1.11 31.55 -3.45
N GLY A 229 -1.43 31.60 -2.16
CA GLY A 229 -2.82 31.83 -1.67
C GLY A 229 -3.63 30.55 -1.46
N PHE A 230 -3.05 29.37 -1.68
CA PHE A 230 -3.67 28.07 -1.45
C PHE A 230 -2.92 27.27 -0.39
N ASN A 231 -3.64 26.44 0.34
CA ASN A 231 -3.04 25.53 1.31
C ASN A 231 -2.81 24.16 0.66
N TYR A 232 -1.55 23.75 0.60
CA TYR A 232 -1.13 22.45 0.08
C TYR A 232 -0.63 21.57 1.20
N ARG A 233 -1.15 20.34 1.24
CA ARG A 233 -0.66 19.26 2.07
C ARG A 233 -0.29 18.10 1.18
N ILE A 234 0.79 17.39 1.52
CA ILE A 234 1.28 16.26 0.75
C ILE A 234 1.43 15.07 1.68
N ILE A 235 0.79 13.97 1.31
CA ILE A 235 1.02 12.64 1.89
C ILE A 235 2.00 11.95 0.94
N PRO A 236 3.27 11.79 1.30
CA PRO A 236 4.31 11.39 0.36
C PRO A 236 4.25 9.93 -0.04
N ASN A 237 3.58 9.08 0.73
CA ASN A 237 3.53 7.64 0.51
C ASN A 237 4.93 7.02 0.43
N TRP A 238 5.81 7.37 1.39
CA TRP A 238 7.18 6.85 1.45
C TRP A 238 7.22 5.35 1.31
N ARG A 239 8.11 4.84 0.43
CA ARG A 239 8.23 3.41 0.16
C ARG A 239 9.66 3.00 -0.13
N ARG A 240 9.94 1.72 0.08
CA ARG A 240 11.22 1.03 -0.23
C ARG A 240 10.94 -0.26 -0.97
N LEU A 241 11.88 -0.63 -1.86
CA LEU A 241 11.83 -1.92 -2.55
C LEU A 241 12.33 -3.03 -1.64
#